data_cf42b94d0ac003471d2be8beec1add0c
#
_entry.id   cf42b94d0ac003471d2be8beec1add0c
#
_cell.length_a   1.000
_cell.length_b   1.000
_cell.length_c   1.000
_cell.angle_alpha   90.00
_cell.angle_beta   90.00
_cell.angle_gamma   90.00
#
_symmetry.space_group_name_H-M   'P 1'
#
loop_
_entity.id
_entity.type
_entity.pdbx_description
1 polymer ?
#
loop_
_entity_poly.entity_id
_entity_poly.type
_entity_poly.pdbx_seq_one_letter_code
_entity_poly.pdbx_strand_id
1 'polypeptide(L)' 'MWKVQKILEGDYGCEELMPGESKKAVVYLVNNNGDEKQILADDDWLYENDIVEGSEWTY' A
#
# COMPACT_ATOMS: atom_id res chain seq x y z
N MET A 1 -12.96 7.46 -8.13
CA MET A 1 -12.50 6.17 -7.65
C MET A 1 -10.98 6.18 -7.65
N TRP A 2 -10.40 5.61 -6.64
CA TRP A 2 -8.95 5.60 -6.54
C TRP A 2 -8.36 4.37 -7.22
N LYS A 3 -7.13 4.50 -7.67
CA LYS A 3 -6.46 3.41 -8.33
C LYS A 3 -5.05 3.31 -7.78
N VAL A 4 -4.54 2.11 -7.65
CA VAL A 4 -3.21 1.89 -7.12
C VAL A 4 -2.19 2.27 -8.19
N GLN A 5 -1.39 3.29 -7.92
CA GLN A 5 -0.39 3.74 -8.87
C GLN A 5 0.87 2.93 -8.68
N LYS A 6 1.30 2.72 -7.45
CA LYS A 6 2.43 1.87 -7.20
C LYS A 6 2.45 1.47 -5.73
N ILE A 7 3.13 0.41 -5.43
CA ILE A 7 3.27 -0.11 -4.09
C ILE A 7 4.76 -0.27 -3.80
N LEU A 8 5.21 0.37 -2.72
CA LEU A 8 6.59 0.23 -2.30
C LEU A 8 6.62 -0.61 -1.03
N GLU A 9 7.35 -1.69 -1.07
CA GLU A 9 7.45 -2.51 0.06
C GLU A 9 8.38 -1.92 1.03
N GLY A 10 8.00 -1.94 2.20
CA GLY A 10 8.57 -1.20 3.15
C GLY A 10 9.80 -1.50 3.66
N ASP A 11 10.64 -0.69 3.54
CA ASP A 11 11.85 -0.82 3.97
C ASP A 11 12.15 0.35 4.69
N TYR A 12 11.24 1.18 5.02
CA TYR A 12 11.55 2.36 5.61
C TYR A 12 11.89 2.17 6.98
N GLY A 13 12.88 2.59 7.31
CA GLY A 13 13.33 2.62 8.53
C GLY A 13 13.41 1.44 9.20
N CYS A 14 12.96 0.67 8.83
CA CYS A 14 12.93 -0.51 9.30
C CYS A 14 13.69 -0.98 10.31
N GLU A 15 13.97 -0.28 11.10
CA GLU A 15 14.79 -0.69 12.00
C GLU A 15 14.25 -1.83 12.58
N GLU A 16 13.38 -1.91 13.31
CA GLU A 16 13.04 -3.03 13.91
C GLU A 16 11.64 -3.17 14.03
N LEU A 17 11.08 -4.17 13.48
CA LEU A 17 9.74 -4.53 13.74
C LEU A 17 9.68 -5.16 15.09
N MET A 18 8.71 -4.78 15.88
CA MET A 18 8.52 -5.42 17.14
C MET A 18 8.00 -6.82 16.91
N PRO A 19 8.20 -7.72 17.81
CA PRO A 19 7.68 -9.06 17.63
C PRO A 19 6.17 -9.03 17.43
N GLY A 20 5.74 -9.70 16.43
CA GLY A 20 4.33 -9.74 16.13
C GLY A 20 3.84 -8.70 15.18
N GLU A 21 4.67 -7.78 14.78
CA GLU A 21 4.23 -6.78 13.82
C GLU A 21 4.47 -7.27 12.43
N SER A 22 3.59 -6.88 11.52
CA SER A 22 3.79 -7.24 10.13
C SER A 22 4.45 -6.13 9.39
N LYS A 23 5.02 -6.43 8.25
CA LYS A 23 5.60 -5.42 7.42
C LYS A 23 4.51 -4.59 6.80
N LYS A 24 4.76 -3.33 6.64
CA LYS A 24 3.82 -2.44 6.00
C LYS A 24 4.36 -2.01 4.66
N ALA A 25 3.46 -1.74 3.75
CA ALA A 25 3.84 -1.24 2.43
C ALA A 25 3.22 0.13 2.24
N VAL A 26 3.84 0.95 1.42
CA VAL A 26 3.31 2.25 1.09
C VAL A 26 2.58 2.12 -0.23
N VAL A 27 1.29 2.44 -0.22
CA VAL A 27 0.47 2.34 -1.42
C VAL A 27 0.21 3.74 -1.93
N TYR A 28 0.61 3.98 -3.16
CA TYR A 28 0.40 5.28 -3.79
C TYR A 28 -0.86 5.18 -4.64
N LEU A 29 -1.82 6.05 -4.35
CA LEU A 29 -3.11 6.04 -5.02
C LEU A 29 -3.30 7.31 -5.83
N VAL A 30 -4.02 7.18 -6.91
CA VAL A 30 -4.34 8.32 -7.75
C VAL A 30 -5.80 8.18 -8.16
N ASN A 31 -6.49 9.30 -8.28
CA ASN A 31 -7.88 9.24 -8.69
C ASN A 31 -8.06 9.90 -10.07
N ASN A 32 -9.30 9.97 -10.53
CA ASN A 32 -9.58 10.49 -11.85
C ASN A 32 -9.31 11.96 -11.98
N ASN A 33 -9.25 12.67 -10.90
CA ASN A 33 -8.98 14.09 -10.94
C ASN A 33 -7.48 14.39 -10.93
N GLY A 34 -6.67 13.38 -10.85
CA GLY A 34 -5.25 13.59 -10.77
C GLY A 34 -4.73 13.76 -9.37
N ASP A 35 -5.58 13.63 -8.37
CA ASP A 35 -5.13 13.72 -6.98
C ASP A 35 -4.36 12.45 -6.61
N GLU A 36 -3.40 12.61 -5.73
CA GLU A 36 -2.59 11.48 -5.31
C GLU A 36 -2.54 11.45 -3.81
N LYS A 37 -2.44 10.25 -3.26
CA LYS A 37 -2.25 10.11 -1.83
C LYS A 37 -1.47 8.85 -1.55
N GLN A 38 -0.95 8.76 -0.34
CA GLN A 38 -0.18 7.63 0.09
C GLN A 38 -0.80 7.09 1.35
N ILE A 39 -0.86 5.78 1.48
CA ILE A 39 -1.35 5.17 2.69
C ILE A 39 -0.43 4.02 3.04
N LEU A 40 -0.51 3.61 4.29
CA LEU A 40 0.22 2.43 4.73
C LEU A 40 -0.75 1.29 4.86
N ALA A 41 -0.36 0.12 4.42
CA ALA A 41 -1.20 -1.05 4.52
C ALA A 41 -0.32 -2.26 4.80
N ASP A 42 -0.90 -3.26 5.42
CA ASP A 42 -0.16 -4.47 5.71
C ASP A 42 0.13 -5.21 4.43
N ASP A 43 1.33 -5.67 4.30
CA ASP A 43 1.74 -6.39 3.12
C ASP A 43 0.88 -7.64 2.93
N ASP A 44 0.62 -8.37 4.01
CA ASP A 44 -0.20 -9.55 3.93
C ASP A 44 -1.62 -9.23 3.50
N TRP A 45 -2.16 -8.11 3.97
CA TRP A 45 -3.50 -7.71 3.62
C TRP A 45 -3.60 -7.40 2.13
N LEU A 46 -2.59 -6.75 1.59
CA LEU A 46 -2.57 -6.44 0.17
C LEU A 46 -2.54 -7.71 -0.65
N TYR A 47 -1.75 -8.66 -0.20
CA TYR A 47 -1.63 -9.92 -0.91
C TYR A 47 -2.94 -10.70 -0.85
N GLU A 48 -3.58 -10.72 0.30
CA GLU A 48 -4.82 -11.47 0.44
C GLU A 48 -5.94 -10.89 -0.38
N ASN A 49 -5.90 -9.60 -0.65
CA ASN A 49 -6.94 -8.94 -1.41
C ASN A 49 -6.55 -8.73 -2.87
N ASP A 50 -5.44 -9.34 -3.28
CA ASP A 50 -4.98 -9.24 -4.66
C ASP A 50 -4.79 -7.81 -5.11
N ILE A 51 -4.30 -6.97 -4.23
CA ILE A 51 -4.08 -5.58 -4.55
C ILE A 51 -2.69 -5.44 -5.13
N VAL A 52 -2.63 -5.04 -6.39
CA VAL A 52 -1.36 -4.89 -7.08
C VAL A 52 -1.35 -3.55 -7.78
N GLU A 53 -0.23 -3.18 -8.35
CA GLU A 53 -0.14 -1.93 -9.09
C GLU A 53 -1.10 -2.00 -10.27
N GLY A 54 -1.87 -0.95 -10.41
CA GLY A 54 -2.88 -0.91 -11.45
C GLY A 54 -4.25 -1.36 -11.01
N SER A 55 -4.38 -1.89 -9.80
CA SER A 55 -5.68 -2.34 -9.33
C SER A 55 -6.53 -1.17 -8.92
N GLU A 56 -7.84 -1.38 -8.89
CA GLU A 56 -8.73 -0.36 -8.39
C GLU A 56 -8.75 -0.43 -6.88
N TRP A 57 -8.84 0.73 -6.27
CA TRP A 57 -8.84 0.82 -4.82
C TRP A 57 -10.22 1.21 -4.37
N THR A 58 -10.91 0.26 -3.76
CA THR A 58 -12.27 0.50 -3.33
C THR A 58 -12.41 0.56 -1.82
N TYR A 59 -11.36 0.64 -1.09
CA TYR A 59 -11.39 0.57 0.37
C TYR A 59 -11.29 1.91 1.08
#